data_26d48782a16943a065ad0c9123db54c0
#
_entry.id   26d48782a16943a065ad0c9123db54c0
#
_cell.length_a   1.000
_cell.length_b   1.000
_cell.length_c   1.000
_cell.angle_alpha   90.00
_cell.angle_beta   90.00
_cell.angle_gamma   90.00
#
_symmetry.space_group_name_H-M   'P 1'
#
loop_
_entity.id
_entity.type
_entity.pdbx_description
1 polymer ?
#
loop_
_entity_poly.entity_id
_entity_poly.type
_entity_poly.pdbx_seq_one_letter_code
_entity_poly.pdbx_strand_id
1 'polypeptide(L)'
;LPVGDKTPVSDDDTEVVAIVSGAIDFSEFTEKCKSDALIQELIRVIKAHWRTKSDILDHTYYKLKDEFSIQGDLVLRDDRVVVPEAMQSKVISLGHEAHQGITKCKRYIRSFYWFKGMDSMIEEAVRNCETCKLNDKSCITRDAPLNPVKLPDQVWQKVGIDCVGPFNIANRDKRYAVTLVDYRSKWPEVAFMSSITSKNIIQFLERIFAREGFPEEIVSDNAANFVSSEFEAYLSSCGIKHLKSSTYYPRANGEVERFNRTFKQTIQDAVNAQVDWNKAVLSFLQIYRASPNSTTGVSPSVLLHGRRMRTRLMLDRAVAPAEDLSGVDDKVELYQAKQKQYTDSRRAAIDLGFESGDLVRVKQFTPAAKGRSRFSEPVAIQSQIAPNTYRLS
;
A
#
# COMPACT_ATOMS: atom_id res chain seq x y z
N LEU A 1 -44.84 -38.41 36.22
CA LEU A 1 -46.16 -38.44 35.59
C LEU A 1 -47.13 -37.57 36.37
N PRO A 2 -47.78 -36.63 35.74
CA PRO A 2 -49.11 -36.85 35.27
C PRO A 2 -49.37 -36.36 33.83
N VAL A 3 -50.46 -36.88 33.31
CA VAL A 3 -51.06 -36.80 32.00
C VAL A 3 -51.47 -35.39 31.67
N GLY A 4 -51.05 -34.89 30.49
CA GLY A 4 -51.48 -33.59 29.97
C GLY A 4 -52.69 -33.71 29.08
N ASP A 5 -53.49 -32.69 29.20
CA ASP A 5 -54.74 -32.43 28.48
C ASP A 5 -54.48 -32.05 27.02
N LYS A 6 -55.20 -32.68 26.11
CA LYS A 6 -55.24 -32.33 24.68
C LYS A 6 -56.32 -31.28 24.46
N THR A 7 -55.94 -30.06 24.17
CA THR A 7 -56.85 -29.06 23.55
C THR A 7 -56.83 -29.23 22.04
N PRO A 8 -57.98 -29.07 21.34
CA PRO A 8 -58.04 -29.22 19.87
C PRO A 8 -57.39 -28.04 19.18
N VAL A 9 -56.61 -28.38 18.17
CA VAL A 9 -56.03 -27.42 17.22
C VAL A 9 -57.18 -26.92 16.35
N SER A 10 -57.43 -25.64 16.33
CA SER A 10 -58.33 -24.98 15.39
C SER A 10 -57.57 -24.84 14.05
N ASP A 11 -58.07 -25.48 13.00
CA ASP A 11 -57.72 -25.24 11.62
C ASP A 11 -58.23 -23.84 11.21
N ASP A 12 -57.34 -22.86 11.30
CA ASP A 12 -57.48 -21.57 10.65
C ASP A 12 -56.11 -20.97 10.29
N ASP A 13 -55.26 -21.80 9.61
CA ASP A 13 -54.06 -21.33 8.96
C ASP A 13 -54.46 -20.74 7.59
N THR A 14 -55.04 -19.55 7.61
CA THR A 14 -54.98 -18.65 6.50
C THR A 14 -53.55 -18.13 6.41
N GLU A 15 -52.71 -18.79 5.62
CA GLU A 15 -51.43 -18.23 5.19
C GLU A 15 -51.71 -16.85 4.58
N VAL A 16 -51.42 -15.80 5.30
CA VAL A 16 -51.34 -14.45 4.76
C VAL A 16 -50.04 -14.44 3.94
N VAL A 17 -50.14 -14.82 2.68
CA VAL A 17 -49.11 -14.58 1.68
C VAL A 17 -48.97 -13.06 1.58
N ALA A 18 -48.03 -12.49 2.33
CA ALA A 18 -47.64 -11.12 2.15
C ALA A 18 -47.12 -10.98 0.72
N ILE A 19 -47.91 -10.36 -0.15
CA ILE A 19 -47.49 -9.98 -1.48
C ILE A 19 -46.40 -8.93 -1.29
N VAL A 20 -45.13 -9.39 -1.23
CA VAL A 20 -43.98 -8.51 -1.35
C VAL A 20 -44.01 -7.98 -2.77
N SER A 21 -44.41 -6.72 -2.96
CA SER A 21 -44.29 -6.07 -4.25
C SER A 21 -42.81 -6.05 -4.63
N GLY A 22 -42.43 -6.85 -5.60
CA GLY A 22 -41.06 -6.89 -6.12
C GLY A 22 -40.67 -5.52 -6.70
N ALA A 23 -39.42 -5.17 -6.66
CA ALA A 23 -38.89 -3.94 -7.28
C ALA A 23 -39.08 -3.93 -8.83
N ILE A 24 -39.44 -5.06 -9.41
CA ILE A 24 -39.84 -5.21 -10.80
C ILE A 24 -41.34 -5.44 -10.81
N ASP A 25 -42.09 -4.44 -11.28
CA ASP A 25 -43.53 -4.55 -11.43
C ASP A 25 -43.87 -5.50 -12.58
N PHE A 26 -44.78 -6.46 -12.33
CA PHE A 26 -45.16 -7.47 -13.31
C PHE A 26 -45.84 -6.84 -14.53
N SER A 27 -46.70 -5.83 -14.33
CA SER A 27 -47.40 -5.14 -15.39
C SER A 27 -46.45 -4.36 -16.29
N GLU A 28 -45.49 -3.63 -15.68
CA GLU A 28 -44.39 -2.96 -16.39
C GLU A 28 -43.57 -3.96 -17.21
N PHE A 29 -43.19 -5.08 -16.59
CA PHE A 29 -42.38 -6.11 -17.25
C PHE A 29 -43.09 -6.72 -18.47
N THR A 30 -44.37 -7.08 -18.33
CA THR A 30 -45.15 -7.67 -19.43
C THR A 30 -45.41 -6.67 -20.54
N GLU A 31 -45.61 -5.39 -20.22
CA GLU A 31 -45.72 -4.32 -21.23
C GLU A 31 -44.42 -4.19 -22.03
N LYS A 32 -43.27 -4.21 -21.37
CA LYS A 32 -41.95 -4.20 -22.03
C LYS A 32 -41.74 -5.46 -22.89
N CYS A 33 -42.17 -6.64 -22.43
CA CYS A 33 -42.16 -7.84 -23.26
C CYS A 33 -43.02 -7.72 -24.52
N LYS A 34 -44.19 -7.09 -24.44
CA LYS A 34 -45.07 -6.85 -25.59
C LYS A 34 -44.48 -5.86 -26.61
N SER A 35 -43.67 -4.92 -26.16
CA SER A 35 -43.00 -3.93 -27.02
C SER A 35 -41.62 -4.39 -27.53
N ASP A 36 -41.06 -5.47 -27.00
CA ASP A 36 -39.74 -5.98 -27.40
C ASP A 36 -39.82 -6.84 -28.64
N ALA A 37 -39.19 -6.40 -29.73
CA ALA A 37 -39.25 -7.07 -31.03
C ALA A 37 -38.68 -8.49 -30.96
N LEU A 38 -37.61 -8.73 -30.22
CA LEU A 38 -36.99 -10.04 -30.08
C LEU A 38 -37.88 -11.01 -29.30
N ILE A 39 -38.49 -10.56 -28.22
CA ILE A 39 -39.42 -11.38 -27.44
C ILE A 39 -40.66 -11.73 -28.26
N GLN A 40 -41.22 -10.78 -29.01
CA GLN A 40 -42.35 -11.04 -29.88
C GLN A 40 -41.97 -12.02 -30.99
N GLU A 41 -40.79 -11.92 -31.57
CA GLU A 41 -40.27 -12.88 -32.53
C GLU A 41 -40.09 -14.27 -31.90
N LEU A 42 -39.52 -14.38 -30.69
CA LEU A 42 -39.42 -15.64 -29.96
C LEU A 42 -40.80 -16.28 -29.72
N ILE A 43 -41.77 -15.50 -29.28
CA ILE A 43 -43.14 -15.98 -29.08
C ILE A 43 -43.72 -16.55 -30.39
N ARG A 44 -43.50 -15.85 -31.52
CA ARG A 44 -43.96 -16.27 -32.84
C ARG A 44 -43.34 -17.62 -33.24
N VAL A 45 -41.99 -17.76 -33.14
CA VAL A 45 -41.30 -18.98 -33.57
C VAL A 45 -41.55 -20.16 -32.63
N ILE A 46 -41.69 -19.95 -31.33
CA ILE A 46 -42.02 -20.99 -30.34
C ILE A 46 -43.44 -21.54 -30.68
N LYS A 47 -44.42 -20.66 -30.88
CA LYS A 47 -45.79 -21.06 -31.29
C LYS A 47 -45.84 -21.78 -32.64
N ALA A 48 -44.93 -21.47 -33.56
CA ALA A 48 -44.77 -22.13 -34.86
C ALA A 48 -43.93 -23.41 -34.81
N HIS A 49 -43.51 -23.87 -33.63
CA HIS A 49 -42.66 -25.07 -33.41
C HIS A 49 -41.32 -25.03 -34.17
N TRP A 50 -40.71 -23.87 -34.31
CA TRP A 50 -39.36 -23.68 -34.89
C TRP A 50 -39.18 -24.36 -36.26
N ARG A 51 -40.07 -24.12 -37.18
CA ARG A 51 -40.15 -24.85 -38.46
C ARG A 51 -38.86 -24.85 -39.27
N THR A 52 -38.16 -23.71 -39.32
CA THR A 52 -36.87 -23.60 -40.02
C THR A 52 -35.87 -22.76 -39.18
N LYS A 53 -34.56 -22.96 -39.46
CA LYS A 53 -33.49 -22.20 -38.82
C LYS A 53 -33.50 -20.72 -39.19
N SER A 54 -34.09 -20.39 -40.36
CA SER A 54 -34.24 -19.02 -40.87
C SER A 54 -35.42 -18.26 -40.24
N ASP A 55 -36.21 -18.93 -39.38
CA ASP A 55 -37.40 -18.32 -38.78
C ASP A 55 -37.07 -17.30 -37.69
N ILE A 56 -35.81 -17.23 -37.25
CA ILE A 56 -35.33 -16.26 -36.25
C ILE A 56 -34.10 -15.55 -36.76
N LEU A 57 -34.01 -14.23 -36.55
CA LEU A 57 -32.88 -13.40 -36.98
C LEU A 57 -31.57 -13.78 -36.28
N ASP A 58 -31.64 -14.12 -35.00
CA ASP A 58 -30.46 -14.51 -34.23
C ASP A 58 -30.39 -16.04 -34.02
N HIS A 59 -29.55 -16.70 -34.81
CA HIS A 59 -29.36 -18.15 -34.78
C HIS A 59 -28.91 -18.72 -33.42
N THR A 60 -28.46 -17.88 -32.47
CA THR A 60 -28.11 -18.32 -31.12
C THR A 60 -29.32 -18.90 -30.39
N TYR A 61 -30.50 -18.29 -30.57
CA TYR A 61 -31.74 -18.75 -29.96
C TYR A 61 -32.22 -20.07 -30.56
N TYR A 62 -32.01 -20.28 -31.85
CA TYR A 62 -32.38 -21.55 -32.51
C TYR A 62 -31.61 -22.75 -31.94
N LYS A 63 -30.34 -22.55 -31.53
CA LYS A 63 -29.54 -23.61 -30.88
C LYS A 63 -30.09 -24.01 -29.51
N LEU A 64 -30.82 -23.13 -28.87
CA LEU A 64 -31.40 -23.28 -27.54
C LEU A 64 -32.91 -23.54 -27.60
N LYS A 65 -33.48 -23.83 -28.79
CA LYS A 65 -34.90 -23.88 -29.04
C LYS A 65 -35.67 -24.79 -28.08
N ASP A 66 -35.07 -25.92 -27.68
CA ASP A 66 -35.68 -26.91 -26.83
C ASP A 66 -35.76 -26.49 -25.35
N GLU A 67 -35.05 -25.41 -24.98
CA GLU A 67 -35.06 -24.82 -23.66
C GLU A 67 -36.10 -23.70 -23.51
N PHE A 68 -36.73 -23.24 -24.61
CA PHE A 68 -37.68 -22.15 -24.56
C PHE A 68 -39.13 -22.61 -24.46
N SER A 69 -39.88 -21.97 -23.57
CA SER A 69 -41.32 -22.17 -23.40
C SER A 69 -42.05 -20.85 -23.20
N ILE A 70 -43.39 -20.86 -23.29
CA ILE A 70 -44.23 -19.69 -23.04
C ILE A 70 -45.13 -19.99 -21.86
N GLN A 71 -45.15 -19.11 -20.88
CA GLN A 71 -46.06 -19.15 -19.72
C GLN A 71 -46.79 -17.81 -19.61
N GLY A 72 -48.06 -17.80 -20.01
CA GLY A 72 -48.85 -16.56 -20.11
C GLY A 72 -48.24 -15.59 -21.14
N ASP A 73 -47.89 -14.39 -20.69
CA ASP A 73 -47.27 -13.34 -21.51
C ASP A 73 -45.72 -13.37 -21.45
N LEU A 74 -45.11 -14.36 -20.75
CA LEU A 74 -43.68 -14.44 -20.56
C LEU A 74 -43.05 -15.55 -21.42
N VAL A 75 -41.85 -15.29 -21.90
CA VAL A 75 -40.96 -16.31 -22.46
C VAL A 75 -40.02 -16.79 -21.36
N LEU A 76 -39.92 -18.09 -21.22
CA LEU A 76 -39.02 -18.75 -20.28
C LEU A 76 -37.92 -19.50 -21.06
N ARG A 77 -36.73 -19.54 -20.47
CA ARG A 77 -35.67 -20.47 -20.82
C ARG A 77 -35.46 -21.41 -19.64
N ASP A 78 -35.88 -22.68 -19.79
CA ASP A 78 -36.10 -23.60 -18.68
C ASP A 78 -37.06 -22.96 -17.65
N ASP A 79 -36.58 -22.65 -16.43
CA ASP A 79 -37.31 -22.00 -15.35
C ASP A 79 -37.00 -20.50 -15.18
N ARG A 80 -36.22 -19.90 -16.11
CA ARG A 80 -35.75 -18.52 -16.04
C ARG A 80 -36.51 -17.62 -17.04
N VAL A 81 -36.94 -16.48 -16.52
CA VAL A 81 -37.65 -15.51 -17.34
C VAL A 81 -36.69 -14.82 -18.32
N VAL A 82 -37.05 -14.77 -19.60
CA VAL A 82 -36.30 -14.02 -20.61
C VAL A 82 -36.62 -12.55 -20.46
N VAL A 83 -35.55 -11.74 -20.26
CA VAL A 83 -35.67 -10.30 -19.94
C VAL A 83 -35.66 -9.47 -21.23
N PRO A 84 -36.66 -8.60 -21.44
CA PRO A 84 -36.67 -7.65 -22.56
C PRO A 84 -35.52 -6.65 -22.42
N GLU A 85 -34.98 -6.18 -23.57
CA GLU A 85 -33.81 -5.30 -23.62
C GLU A 85 -33.96 -4.08 -22.70
N ALA A 86 -35.12 -3.44 -22.71
CA ALA A 86 -35.41 -2.27 -21.90
C ALA A 86 -35.32 -2.50 -20.36
N MET A 87 -35.38 -3.76 -19.90
CA MET A 87 -35.37 -4.12 -18.48
C MET A 87 -34.03 -4.73 -18.03
N GLN A 88 -33.12 -5.07 -18.94
CA GLN A 88 -31.85 -5.74 -18.61
C GLN A 88 -31.01 -4.94 -17.63
N SER A 89 -30.86 -3.65 -17.85
CA SER A 89 -30.07 -2.76 -16.94
C SER A 89 -30.71 -2.66 -15.54
N LYS A 90 -32.06 -2.65 -15.46
CA LYS A 90 -32.79 -2.63 -14.18
C LYS A 90 -32.58 -3.94 -13.41
N VAL A 91 -32.66 -5.08 -14.11
CA VAL A 91 -32.39 -6.41 -13.50
C VAL A 91 -30.96 -6.51 -12.99
N ILE A 92 -29.96 -6.05 -13.75
CA ILE A 92 -28.57 -6.06 -13.35
C ILE A 92 -28.37 -5.13 -12.13
N SER A 93 -28.93 -3.93 -12.14
CA SER A 93 -28.84 -2.97 -11.04
C SER A 93 -29.37 -3.56 -9.73
N LEU A 94 -30.57 -4.15 -9.76
CA LEU A 94 -31.15 -4.82 -8.61
C LEU A 94 -30.33 -6.04 -8.16
N GLY A 95 -29.82 -6.83 -9.10
CA GLY A 95 -28.95 -7.97 -8.78
C GLY A 95 -27.60 -7.57 -8.18
N HIS A 96 -27.19 -6.31 -8.34
CA HIS A 96 -25.94 -5.75 -7.81
C HIS A 96 -26.15 -4.77 -6.64
N GLU A 97 -27.36 -4.54 -6.19
CA GLU A 97 -27.70 -3.57 -5.14
C GLU A 97 -26.87 -3.75 -3.85
N ALA A 98 -26.60 -4.99 -3.46
CA ALA A 98 -25.79 -5.31 -2.29
C ALA A 98 -24.26 -5.28 -2.58
N HIS A 99 -23.82 -4.78 -3.74
CA HIS A 99 -22.43 -4.69 -4.16
C HIS A 99 -21.64 -6.01 -4.05
N GLN A 100 -22.29 -7.13 -4.35
CA GLN A 100 -21.65 -8.43 -4.36
C GLN A 100 -20.71 -8.56 -5.57
N GLY A 101 -19.67 -9.38 -5.41
CA GLY A 101 -18.70 -9.65 -6.49
C GLY A 101 -19.35 -10.37 -7.68
N ILE A 102 -18.71 -10.28 -8.84
CA ILE A 102 -19.17 -10.77 -10.15
C ILE A 102 -19.81 -12.17 -10.07
N THR A 103 -19.11 -13.14 -9.44
CA THR A 103 -19.58 -14.53 -9.38
C THR A 103 -20.90 -14.69 -8.63
N LYS A 104 -21.07 -13.97 -7.51
CA LYS A 104 -22.31 -14.03 -6.73
C LYS A 104 -23.45 -13.32 -7.47
N CYS A 105 -23.19 -12.17 -8.05
CA CYS A 105 -24.14 -11.41 -8.83
C CYS A 105 -24.67 -12.24 -10.01
N LYS A 106 -23.77 -12.90 -10.78
CA LYS A 106 -24.17 -13.82 -11.86
C LYS A 106 -25.03 -14.96 -11.36
N ARG A 107 -24.66 -15.62 -10.28
CA ARG A 107 -25.44 -16.72 -9.69
C ARG A 107 -26.83 -16.26 -9.28
N TYR A 108 -26.93 -15.11 -8.64
CA TYR A 108 -28.20 -14.56 -8.16
C TYR A 108 -29.14 -14.20 -9.31
N ILE A 109 -28.66 -13.47 -10.31
CA ILE A 109 -29.50 -13.09 -11.47
C ILE A 109 -29.89 -14.33 -12.28
N ARG A 110 -28.98 -15.27 -12.50
CA ARG A 110 -29.22 -16.52 -13.25
C ARG A 110 -30.26 -17.42 -12.59
N SER A 111 -30.53 -17.32 -11.33
CA SER A 111 -31.55 -18.12 -10.66
C SER A 111 -32.98 -17.66 -11.01
N PHE A 112 -33.15 -16.49 -11.61
CA PHE A 112 -34.48 -15.96 -11.98
C PHE A 112 -34.62 -15.57 -13.45
N TYR A 113 -33.51 -15.07 -14.02
CA TYR A 113 -33.55 -14.37 -15.32
C TYR A 113 -32.53 -14.91 -16.31
N TRP A 114 -32.84 -14.70 -17.58
CA TRP A 114 -31.91 -14.98 -18.65
C TRP A 114 -32.07 -13.96 -19.79
N PHE A 115 -30.99 -13.56 -20.40
CA PHE A 115 -30.92 -12.88 -21.69
C PHE A 115 -29.52 -13.07 -22.31
N LYS A 116 -29.42 -12.88 -23.63
CA LYS A 116 -28.16 -13.07 -24.35
C LYS A 116 -27.13 -12.03 -23.91
N GLY A 117 -25.91 -12.46 -23.63
CA GLY A 117 -24.83 -11.56 -23.21
C GLY A 117 -24.87 -11.14 -21.72
N MET A 118 -25.82 -11.67 -20.95
CA MET A 118 -26.04 -11.33 -19.55
C MET A 118 -24.75 -11.34 -18.72
N ASP A 119 -23.89 -12.34 -18.91
CA ASP A 119 -22.65 -12.48 -18.13
C ASP A 119 -21.66 -11.33 -18.34
N SER A 120 -21.50 -10.92 -19.60
CA SER A 120 -20.63 -9.80 -19.97
C SER A 120 -21.16 -8.47 -19.44
N MET A 121 -22.47 -8.26 -19.54
CA MET A 121 -23.11 -7.04 -19.02
C MET A 121 -23.02 -6.96 -17.50
N ILE A 122 -23.19 -8.08 -16.78
CA ILE A 122 -23.02 -8.12 -15.33
C ILE A 122 -21.55 -7.83 -14.95
N GLU A 123 -20.57 -8.42 -15.65
CA GLU A 123 -19.16 -8.11 -15.40
C GLU A 123 -18.83 -6.65 -15.60
N GLU A 124 -19.32 -6.06 -16.68
CA GLU A 124 -19.12 -4.65 -16.99
C GLU A 124 -19.75 -3.75 -15.93
N ALA A 125 -21.01 -4.02 -15.56
CA ALA A 125 -21.70 -3.26 -14.52
C ALA A 125 -20.97 -3.31 -13.18
N VAL A 126 -20.51 -4.49 -12.75
CA VAL A 126 -19.77 -4.64 -11.48
C VAL A 126 -18.39 -3.97 -11.54
N ARG A 127 -17.66 -4.10 -12.66
CA ARG A 127 -16.35 -3.44 -12.85
C ARG A 127 -16.45 -1.92 -12.89
N ASN A 128 -17.56 -1.39 -13.43
CA ASN A 128 -17.79 0.04 -13.54
C ASN A 128 -18.44 0.65 -12.29
N CYS A 129 -18.88 -0.16 -11.33
CA CYS A 129 -19.50 0.32 -10.11
C CYS A 129 -18.49 1.08 -9.24
N GLU A 130 -18.73 2.37 -9.00
CA GLU A 130 -17.86 3.25 -8.22
C GLU A 130 -17.70 2.76 -6.77
N THR A 131 -18.78 2.34 -6.13
CA THR A 131 -18.73 1.78 -4.76
C THR A 131 -17.86 0.53 -4.67
N CYS A 132 -17.93 -0.36 -5.66
CA CYS A 132 -17.09 -1.55 -5.71
C CYS A 132 -15.61 -1.20 -5.92
N LYS A 133 -15.31 -0.23 -6.79
CA LYS A 133 -13.94 0.26 -7.06
C LYS A 133 -13.27 0.84 -5.81
N LEU A 134 -14.02 1.52 -4.93
CA LEU A 134 -13.47 2.10 -3.68
C LEU A 134 -12.97 1.03 -2.70
N ASN A 135 -13.50 -0.19 -2.78
CA ASN A 135 -13.21 -1.28 -1.85
C ASN A 135 -12.61 -2.52 -2.52
N ASP A 136 -12.19 -2.42 -3.77
CA ASP A 136 -11.67 -3.55 -4.54
C ASP A 136 -10.41 -4.13 -3.89
N LYS A 137 -10.53 -5.37 -3.42
CA LYS A 137 -9.41 -6.13 -2.83
C LYS A 137 -8.50 -6.75 -3.89
N SER A 138 -8.98 -6.89 -5.12
CA SER A 138 -8.22 -7.46 -6.24
C SER A 138 -7.34 -6.43 -6.93
N CYS A 139 -7.52 -5.15 -6.62
CA CYS A 139 -6.66 -4.09 -7.14
C CYS A 139 -5.22 -4.29 -6.65
N ILE A 140 -4.36 -4.73 -7.55
CA ILE A 140 -2.93 -4.91 -7.29
C ILE A 140 -2.30 -3.53 -7.34
N THR A 141 -1.99 -2.98 -6.16
CA THR A 141 -1.12 -1.81 -6.09
C THR A 141 0.31 -2.26 -6.37
N ARG A 142 0.92 -1.75 -7.43
CA ARG A 142 2.34 -2.00 -7.73
C ARG A 142 3.18 -0.91 -7.10
N ASP A 143 4.32 -1.33 -6.56
CA ASP A 143 5.31 -0.37 -6.04
C ASP A 143 5.99 0.34 -7.21
N ALA A 144 6.27 1.62 -7.05
CA ALA A 144 7.11 2.35 -7.98
C ALA A 144 8.58 1.91 -7.86
N PRO A 145 9.39 2.02 -8.93
CA PRO A 145 10.81 1.72 -8.90
C PRO A 145 11.54 2.52 -7.81
N LEU A 146 12.53 1.88 -7.18
CA LEU A 146 13.35 2.52 -6.16
C LEU A 146 14.16 3.66 -6.80
N ASN A 147 14.07 4.85 -6.21
CA ASN A 147 14.94 5.97 -6.54
C ASN A 147 16.02 6.09 -5.46
N PRO A 148 17.28 5.69 -5.72
CA PRO A 148 18.36 5.79 -4.76
C PRO A 148 18.63 7.24 -4.37
N VAL A 149 18.94 7.49 -3.11
CA VAL A 149 19.37 8.81 -2.65
C VAL A 149 20.77 9.08 -3.20
N LYS A 150 20.94 10.20 -3.92
CA LYS A 150 22.26 10.59 -4.45
C LYS A 150 23.25 10.73 -3.28
N LEU A 151 24.46 10.20 -3.48
CA LEU A 151 25.55 10.40 -2.53
C LEU A 151 25.92 11.88 -2.51
N PRO A 152 26.05 12.53 -1.33
CA PRO A 152 26.53 13.90 -1.23
C PRO A 152 27.95 14.02 -1.79
N ASP A 153 28.28 15.17 -2.38
CA ASP A 153 29.58 15.40 -3.03
C ASP A 153 30.71 15.52 -1.97
N GLN A 154 30.36 15.98 -0.75
CA GLN A 154 31.32 16.14 0.34
C GLN A 154 30.88 15.40 1.62
N VAL A 155 31.87 15.05 2.45
CA VAL A 155 31.59 14.54 3.80
C VAL A 155 30.95 15.63 4.64
N TRP A 156 30.09 15.23 5.56
CA TRP A 156 29.39 16.12 6.49
C TRP A 156 28.43 17.13 5.80
N GLN A 157 28.20 17.01 4.48
CA GLN A 157 27.28 17.85 3.74
C GLN A 157 25.82 17.51 4.08
N LYS A 158 25.54 16.21 4.20
CA LYS A 158 24.17 15.69 4.47
C LYS A 158 24.23 14.63 5.54
N VAL A 159 23.47 14.84 6.61
CA VAL A 159 23.38 13.90 7.74
C VAL A 159 21.96 13.43 7.95
N GLY A 160 21.81 12.20 8.42
CA GLY A 160 20.51 11.67 8.83
C GLY A 160 20.42 11.57 10.32
N ILE A 161 19.27 11.86 10.91
CA ILE A 161 19.02 11.75 12.35
C ILE A 161 17.81 10.87 12.61
N ASP A 162 17.86 10.08 13.68
CA ASP A 162 16.76 9.23 14.12
C ASP A 162 16.82 8.97 15.63
N CYS A 163 15.70 8.54 16.19
CA CYS A 163 15.55 8.21 17.59
C CYS A 163 15.28 6.72 17.78
N VAL A 164 15.97 6.12 18.74
CA VAL A 164 15.88 4.69 19.03
C VAL A 164 15.49 4.48 20.49
N GLY A 165 14.58 3.57 20.73
CA GLY A 165 14.11 3.22 22.07
C GLY A 165 12.59 3.08 22.16
N PRO A 166 12.02 2.91 23.36
CA PRO A 166 12.70 2.84 24.64
C PRO A 166 13.47 1.52 24.86
N PHE A 167 14.65 1.60 25.48
CA PHE A 167 15.40 0.44 25.94
C PHE A 167 14.95 0.09 27.36
N ASN A 168 14.18 -0.97 27.53
CA ASN A 168 13.62 -1.37 28.83
C ASN A 168 14.66 -1.94 29.79
N ILE A 169 15.84 -2.26 29.27
CA ILE A 169 16.99 -2.79 30.02
C ILE A 169 17.88 -1.68 30.61
N ALA A 170 17.70 -0.45 30.16
CA ALA A 170 18.54 0.67 30.52
C ALA A 170 18.00 1.41 31.75
N ASN A 171 18.92 2.04 32.50
CA ASN A 171 18.56 3.02 33.51
C ASN A 171 17.80 4.19 32.89
N ARG A 172 17.03 4.94 33.68
CA ARG A 172 16.18 6.02 33.18
C ARG A 172 16.92 7.04 32.33
N ASP A 173 18.19 7.34 32.63
CA ASP A 173 19.03 8.29 31.91
C ASP A 173 19.47 7.83 30.52
N LYS A 174 19.35 6.54 30.20
CA LYS A 174 19.75 5.91 28.92
C LYS A 174 18.63 5.19 28.20
N ARG A 175 17.39 5.55 28.52
CA ARG A 175 16.22 4.87 27.99
C ARG A 175 16.06 5.03 26.48
N TYR A 176 16.59 6.08 25.91
CA TYR A 176 16.54 6.37 24.48
C TYR A 176 17.94 6.69 23.96
N ALA A 177 18.15 6.52 22.67
CA ALA A 177 19.30 7.01 21.96
C ALA A 177 18.86 7.90 20.80
N VAL A 178 19.62 8.97 20.56
CA VAL A 178 19.58 9.72 19.30
C VAL A 178 20.80 9.32 18.50
N THR A 179 20.61 9.02 17.23
CA THR A 179 21.66 8.61 16.30
C THR A 179 21.72 9.60 15.15
N LEU A 180 22.92 9.99 14.76
CA LEU A 180 23.20 10.84 13.60
C LEU A 180 24.21 10.11 12.73
N VAL A 181 23.99 10.07 11.41
CA VAL A 181 24.90 9.39 10.47
C VAL A 181 25.17 10.29 9.28
N ASP A 182 26.44 10.52 8.95
CA ASP A 182 26.81 11.19 7.72
C ASP A 182 26.58 10.29 6.51
N TYR A 183 25.88 10.82 5.48
CA TYR A 183 25.50 10.07 4.29
C TYR A 183 26.70 9.65 3.43
N ARG A 184 27.79 10.43 3.39
CA ARG A 184 28.95 10.12 2.58
C ARG A 184 29.93 9.21 3.31
N SER A 185 30.42 9.62 4.47
CA SER A 185 31.41 8.83 5.22
C SER A 185 30.84 7.64 5.98
N LYS A 186 29.52 7.61 6.19
CA LYS A 186 28.84 6.63 7.05
C LYS A 186 29.23 6.75 8.54
N TRP A 187 29.83 7.86 8.94
CA TRP A 187 30.24 8.10 10.31
C TRP A 187 29.01 8.27 11.23
N PRO A 188 28.89 7.46 12.29
CA PRO A 188 27.79 7.56 13.23
C PRO A 188 28.17 8.37 14.46
N GLU A 189 27.24 9.18 14.95
CA GLU A 189 27.25 9.75 16.30
C GLU A 189 26.04 9.25 17.07
N VAL A 190 26.23 8.96 18.37
CA VAL A 190 25.19 8.41 19.24
C VAL A 190 25.23 9.07 20.60
N ALA A 191 24.09 9.47 21.13
CA ALA A 191 23.93 9.84 22.51
C ALA A 191 22.72 9.17 23.15
N PHE A 192 22.88 8.73 24.40
CA PHE A 192 21.78 8.24 25.20
C PHE A 192 21.13 9.37 25.99
N MET A 193 19.81 9.27 26.19
CA MET A 193 19.05 10.26 26.94
C MET A 193 17.84 9.64 27.65
N SER A 194 17.37 10.34 28.67
CA SER A 194 16.21 9.91 29.49
C SER A 194 14.89 10.09 28.75
N SER A 195 14.81 11.08 27.89
CA SER A 195 13.60 11.42 27.12
C SER A 195 13.97 12.03 25.76
N ILE A 196 13.14 11.75 24.76
CA ILE A 196 13.28 12.32 23.41
C ILE A 196 12.47 13.61 23.37
N THR A 197 13.11 14.74 23.70
CA THR A 197 12.58 16.09 23.56
C THR A 197 13.39 16.87 22.54
N SER A 198 12.78 17.84 21.85
CA SER A 198 13.49 18.72 20.92
C SER A 198 14.70 19.37 21.58
N LYS A 199 14.57 19.84 22.82
CA LYS A 199 15.66 20.40 23.62
C LYS A 199 16.84 19.45 23.80
N ASN A 200 16.59 18.19 24.16
CA ASN A 200 17.66 17.22 24.35
C ASN A 200 18.35 16.86 23.04
N ILE A 201 17.59 16.80 21.96
CA ILE A 201 18.12 16.56 20.60
C ILE A 201 18.98 17.74 20.15
N ILE A 202 18.54 18.98 20.37
CA ILE A 202 19.30 20.19 20.06
C ILE A 202 20.63 20.17 20.83
N GLN A 203 20.63 19.90 22.14
CA GLN A 203 21.86 19.81 22.92
C GLN A 203 22.83 18.72 22.43
N PHE A 204 22.31 17.62 21.91
CA PHE A 204 23.13 16.60 21.25
C PHE A 204 23.77 17.16 19.97
N LEU A 205 22.99 17.82 19.12
CA LEU A 205 23.48 18.41 17.89
C LEU A 205 24.52 19.51 18.15
N GLU A 206 24.29 20.38 19.11
CA GLU A 206 25.23 21.46 19.49
C GLU A 206 26.63 20.91 19.81
N ARG A 207 26.70 19.80 20.56
CA ARG A 207 27.97 19.14 20.91
C ARG A 207 28.72 18.58 19.70
N ILE A 208 27.95 18.06 18.73
CA ILE A 208 28.54 17.51 17.51
C ILE A 208 28.97 18.66 16.59
N PHE A 209 28.09 19.63 16.39
CA PHE A 209 28.36 20.77 15.49
C PHE A 209 29.48 21.66 15.98
N ALA A 210 29.69 21.72 17.31
CA ALA A 210 30.88 22.39 17.88
C ALA A 210 32.20 21.71 17.50
N ARG A 211 32.16 20.42 17.09
CA ARG A 211 33.34 19.66 16.70
C ARG A 211 33.49 19.50 15.20
N GLU A 212 32.40 19.20 14.53
CA GLU A 212 32.40 18.84 13.09
C GLU A 212 31.93 20.00 12.18
N GLY A 213 31.36 21.07 12.74
CA GLY A 213 30.71 22.14 11.99
C GLY A 213 29.25 21.84 11.63
N PHE A 214 28.58 22.78 10.97
CA PHE A 214 27.21 22.62 10.53
C PHE A 214 27.14 21.88 9.18
N PRO A 215 26.27 20.86 9.04
CA PRO A 215 25.96 20.28 7.73
C PRO A 215 25.05 21.22 6.91
N GLU A 216 24.99 21.01 5.61
CA GLU A 216 24.04 21.76 4.75
C GLU A 216 22.62 21.22 4.89
N GLU A 217 22.47 19.91 5.01
CA GLU A 217 21.18 19.22 5.06
C GLU A 217 21.11 18.22 6.23
N ILE A 218 19.96 18.21 6.92
CA ILE A 218 19.62 17.16 7.88
C ILE A 218 18.35 16.46 7.44
N VAL A 219 18.36 15.13 7.46
CA VAL A 219 17.21 14.27 7.12
C VAL A 219 16.65 13.64 8.37
N SER A 220 15.36 13.74 8.63
CA SER A 220 14.67 13.04 9.71
C SER A 220 13.37 12.39 9.23
N ASP A 221 12.76 11.58 10.09
CA ASP A 221 11.35 11.23 9.96
C ASP A 221 10.44 12.38 10.43
N ASN A 222 9.11 12.14 10.40
CA ASN A 222 8.11 13.11 10.84
C ASN A 222 7.72 12.94 12.32
N ALA A 223 8.59 12.45 13.18
CA ALA A 223 8.30 12.37 14.60
C ALA A 223 8.10 13.76 15.21
N ALA A 224 7.22 13.86 16.21
CA ALA A 224 6.78 15.15 16.78
C ALA A 224 7.93 16.05 17.26
N ASN A 225 9.01 15.46 17.77
CA ASN A 225 10.20 16.17 18.23
C ASN A 225 11.03 16.79 17.09
N PHE A 226 11.01 16.19 15.88
CA PHE A 226 11.70 16.73 14.70
C PHE A 226 10.87 17.75 13.91
N VAL A 227 9.53 17.71 14.05
CA VAL A 227 8.64 18.69 13.40
C VAL A 227 8.23 19.84 14.31
N SER A 228 8.78 19.91 15.52
CA SER A 228 8.51 20.98 16.47
C SER A 228 9.07 22.31 16.00
N SER A 229 8.37 23.42 16.34
CA SER A 229 8.84 24.76 16.02
C SER A 229 10.21 25.09 16.63
N GLU A 230 10.52 24.55 17.83
CA GLU A 230 11.80 24.72 18.51
C GLU A 230 12.94 24.10 17.68
N PHE A 231 12.76 22.89 17.18
CA PHE A 231 13.78 22.19 16.37
C PHE A 231 13.97 22.85 15.00
N GLU A 232 12.89 23.24 14.34
CA GLU A 232 12.95 23.96 13.06
C GLU A 232 13.63 25.32 13.18
N ALA A 233 13.30 26.08 14.23
CA ALA A 233 13.92 27.37 14.51
C ALA A 233 15.44 27.22 14.76
N TYR A 234 15.86 26.20 15.52
CA TYR A 234 17.26 25.89 15.74
C TYR A 234 18.00 25.59 14.43
N LEU A 235 17.49 24.68 13.60
CA LEU A 235 18.12 24.34 12.32
C LEU A 235 18.21 25.56 11.39
N SER A 236 17.12 26.34 11.32
CA SER A 236 17.08 27.57 10.54
C SER A 236 18.12 28.60 11.01
N SER A 237 18.33 28.74 12.34
CA SER A 237 19.34 29.65 12.89
C SER A 237 20.77 29.22 12.57
N CYS A 238 20.99 27.91 12.35
CA CYS A 238 22.26 27.33 11.91
C CYS A 238 22.45 27.32 10.40
N GLY A 239 21.44 27.77 9.61
CA GLY A 239 21.48 27.71 8.15
C GLY A 239 21.35 26.29 7.59
N ILE A 240 20.83 25.33 8.36
CA ILE A 240 20.70 23.92 7.99
C ILE A 240 19.33 23.68 7.35
N LYS A 241 19.32 23.09 6.17
CA LYS A 241 18.09 22.69 5.49
C LYS A 241 17.53 21.41 6.06
N HIS A 242 16.31 21.44 6.60
CA HIS A 242 15.64 20.26 7.12
C HIS A 242 14.86 19.53 6.03
N LEU A 243 15.21 18.26 5.78
CA LEU A 243 14.53 17.38 4.83
C LEU A 243 13.77 16.32 5.62
N LYS A 244 12.44 16.38 5.55
CA LYS A 244 11.58 15.38 6.19
C LYS A 244 11.31 14.23 5.24
N SER A 245 11.50 12.99 5.70
CA SER A 245 11.10 11.83 4.92
C SER A 245 9.56 11.81 4.79
N SER A 246 9.06 11.46 3.60
CA SER A 246 7.62 11.29 3.43
C SER A 246 7.09 10.21 4.39
N THR A 247 5.95 10.46 5.02
CA THR A 247 5.28 9.51 5.91
C THR A 247 5.04 8.14 5.25
N TYR A 248 4.97 8.13 3.93
CA TYR A 248 4.71 6.94 3.11
C TYR A 248 5.96 6.41 2.38
N TYR A 249 7.11 7.09 2.52
CA TYR A 249 8.37 6.68 1.91
C TYR A 249 9.54 6.87 2.90
N PRO A 250 9.60 6.06 3.98
CA PRO A 250 10.61 6.20 5.05
C PRO A 250 12.05 5.96 4.58
N ARG A 251 12.23 5.41 3.37
CA ARG A 251 13.56 5.07 2.81
C ARG A 251 14.49 6.25 2.59
N ALA A 252 13.99 7.48 2.62
CA ALA A 252 14.83 8.66 2.58
C ALA A 252 15.82 8.70 3.77
N ASN A 253 15.45 8.12 4.93
CA ASN A 253 16.30 7.97 6.11
C ASN A 253 16.99 6.60 6.23
N GLY A 254 17.06 5.85 5.13
CA GLY A 254 17.53 4.45 5.11
C GLY A 254 18.98 4.23 5.57
N GLU A 255 19.85 5.26 5.54
CA GLU A 255 21.21 5.15 6.06
C GLU A 255 21.22 5.04 7.58
N VAL A 256 20.48 5.91 8.26
CA VAL A 256 20.36 5.88 9.73
C VAL A 256 19.59 4.63 10.17
N GLU A 257 18.53 4.24 9.45
CA GLU A 257 17.80 3.01 9.77
C GLU A 257 18.67 1.76 9.68
N ARG A 258 19.56 1.70 8.67
CA ARG A 258 20.53 0.59 8.52
C ARG A 258 21.52 0.56 9.67
N PHE A 259 22.07 1.70 10.05
CA PHE A 259 22.93 1.82 11.23
C PHE A 259 22.17 1.38 12.48
N ASN A 260 20.98 1.90 12.71
CA ASN A 260 20.15 1.61 13.88
C ASN A 260 19.81 0.13 14.02
N ARG A 261 19.65 -0.59 12.93
CA ARG A 261 19.42 -2.05 12.96
C ARG A 261 20.63 -2.77 13.58
N THR A 262 21.84 -2.46 13.14
CA THR A 262 23.07 -3.07 13.68
C THR A 262 23.34 -2.61 15.11
N PHE A 263 23.09 -1.34 15.40
CA PHE A 263 23.20 -0.77 16.73
C PHE A 263 22.27 -1.45 17.75
N LYS A 264 21.00 -1.64 17.41
CA LYS A 264 20.02 -2.37 18.24
C LYS A 264 20.45 -3.82 18.46
N GLN A 265 20.95 -4.49 17.42
CA GLN A 265 21.44 -5.86 17.52
C GLN A 265 22.60 -5.97 18.50
N THR A 266 23.55 -5.05 18.45
CA THR A 266 24.69 -5.02 19.39
C THR A 266 24.23 -4.91 20.85
N ILE A 267 23.23 -4.06 21.13
CA ILE A 267 22.67 -3.95 22.48
C ILE A 267 22.01 -5.26 22.90
N GLN A 268 21.21 -5.87 22.02
CA GLN A 268 20.52 -7.13 22.31
C GLN A 268 21.52 -8.27 22.55
N ASP A 269 22.57 -8.35 21.75
CA ASP A 269 23.61 -9.38 21.89
C ASP A 269 24.37 -9.23 23.21
N ALA A 270 24.67 -7.99 23.60
CA ALA A 270 25.32 -7.70 24.89
C ALA A 270 24.46 -8.11 26.09
N VAL A 271 23.15 -7.87 26.01
CA VAL A 271 22.18 -8.31 27.03
C VAL A 271 22.10 -9.83 27.10
N ASN A 272 21.99 -10.51 25.95
CA ASN A 272 21.94 -11.96 25.89
C ASN A 272 23.22 -12.61 26.44
N ALA A 273 24.38 -11.99 26.17
CA ALA A 273 25.67 -12.43 26.69
C ALA A 273 25.96 -12.00 28.15
N GLN A 274 25.03 -11.29 28.79
CA GLN A 274 25.18 -10.74 30.14
C GLN A 274 26.43 -9.87 30.33
N VAL A 275 26.84 -9.14 29.28
CA VAL A 275 27.94 -8.18 29.33
C VAL A 275 27.40 -6.74 29.46
N ASP A 276 28.26 -5.84 29.95
CA ASP A 276 27.90 -4.42 30.02
C ASP A 276 27.62 -3.85 28.62
N TRP A 277 26.35 -3.64 28.33
CA TRP A 277 25.90 -3.16 27.04
C TRP A 277 26.45 -1.75 26.70
N ASN A 278 26.76 -0.89 27.70
CA ASN A 278 27.37 0.40 27.43
C ASN A 278 28.80 0.22 26.88
N LYS A 279 29.58 -0.69 27.47
CA LYS A 279 30.93 -1.04 26.97
C LYS A 279 30.83 -1.68 25.57
N ALA A 280 29.85 -2.54 25.37
CA ALA A 280 29.62 -3.15 24.06
C ALA A 280 29.32 -2.11 22.98
N VAL A 281 28.47 -1.11 23.26
CA VAL A 281 28.17 0.00 22.35
C VAL A 281 29.42 0.84 22.05
N LEU A 282 30.24 1.17 23.05
CA LEU A 282 31.47 1.92 22.81
C LEU A 282 32.46 1.14 21.93
N SER A 283 32.60 -0.16 22.18
CA SER A 283 33.41 -1.05 21.35
C SER A 283 32.87 -1.16 19.94
N PHE A 284 31.53 -1.30 19.79
CA PHE A 284 30.85 -1.33 18.49
C PHE A 284 31.13 -0.04 17.70
N LEU A 285 30.94 1.12 18.29
CA LEU A 285 31.19 2.40 17.63
C LEU A 285 32.66 2.54 17.19
N GLN A 286 33.60 2.13 18.05
CA GLN A 286 35.00 2.15 17.71
C GLN A 286 35.32 1.26 16.51
N ILE A 287 34.81 0.02 16.51
CA ILE A 287 35.02 -0.95 15.43
C ILE A 287 34.30 -0.48 14.16
N TYR A 288 33.05 -0.04 14.25
CA TYR A 288 32.26 0.45 13.12
C TYR A 288 32.97 1.61 12.39
N ARG A 289 33.46 2.59 13.14
CA ARG A 289 34.16 3.75 12.60
C ARG A 289 35.52 3.41 11.98
N ALA A 290 36.15 2.34 12.44
CA ALA A 290 37.48 1.88 11.97
C ALA A 290 37.40 0.85 10.84
N SER A 291 36.24 0.22 10.63
CA SER A 291 36.07 -0.85 9.63
C SER A 291 35.64 -0.30 8.28
N PRO A 292 36.17 -0.86 7.15
CA PRO A 292 35.67 -0.50 5.84
C PRO A 292 34.16 -0.77 5.72
N ASN A 293 33.41 0.23 5.30
CA ASN A 293 31.98 0.10 5.09
C ASN A 293 31.68 -0.65 3.77
N SER A 294 30.71 -1.55 3.77
CA SER A 294 30.38 -2.37 2.60
C SER A 294 29.93 -1.56 1.38
N THR A 295 29.42 -0.35 1.58
CA THR A 295 28.96 0.52 0.49
C THR A 295 30.09 1.33 -0.13
N THR A 296 30.93 1.92 0.72
CA THR A 296 32.05 2.81 0.28
C THR A 296 33.34 2.05 0.05
N GLY A 297 33.52 0.90 0.69
CA GLY A 297 34.77 0.15 0.69
C GLY A 297 35.88 0.79 1.55
N VAL A 298 35.60 1.92 2.19
CA VAL A 298 36.55 2.70 2.98
C VAL A 298 35.97 2.89 4.39
N SER A 299 36.84 2.99 5.40
CA SER A 299 36.37 3.19 6.79
C SER A 299 35.81 4.61 6.99
N PRO A 300 34.74 4.75 7.80
CA PRO A 300 34.17 6.06 8.11
C PRO A 300 35.19 7.06 8.66
N SER A 301 36.15 6.61 9.45
CA SER A 301 37.19 7.46 10.02
C SER A 301 38.13 8.04 8.97
N VAL A 302 38.45 7.28 7.94
CA VAL A 302 39.30 7.76 6.83
C VAL A 302 38.53 8.71 5.93
N LEU A 303 37.27 8.41 5.63
CA LEU A 303 36.43 9.30 4.80
C LEU A 303 36.16 10.63 5.48
N LEU A 304 35.82 10.65 6.78
CA LEU A 304 35.46 11.89 7.48
C LEU A 304 36.69 12.68 7.94
N HIS A 305 37.68 11.99 8.54
CA HIS A 305 38.81 12.65 9.23
C HIS A 305 40.16 12.47 8.52
N GLY A 306 40.21 11.79 7.39
CA GLY A 306 41.44 11.55 6.62
C GLY A 306 42.43 10.63 7.31
N ARG A 307 42.05 9.98 8.42
CA ARG A 307 42.96 9.13 9.19
C ARG A 307 42.32 7.84 9.66
N ARG A 308 43.10 6.78 9.77
CA ARG A 308 42.65 5.54 10.40
C ARG A 308 42.55 5.69 11.91
N MET A 309 41.51 5.10 12.50
CA MET A 309 41.43 4.94 13.94
C MET A 309 42.27 3.75 14.38
N ARG A 310 43.12 3.95 15.37
CA ARG A 310 43.87 2.87 16.04
C ARG A 310 42.90 2.07 16.91
N THR A 311 42.88 0.77 16.73
CA THR A 311 42.06 -0.17 17.51
C THR A 311 42.98 -1.23 18.17
N ARG A 312 42.40 -2.03 19.09
CA ARG A 312 43.10 -3.11 19.76
C ARG A 312 43.60 -4.21 18.82
N LEU A 313 43.03 -4.29 17.60
CA LEU A 313 43.45 -5.27 16.58
C LEU A 313 44.76 -4.92 15.91
N MET A 314 45.18 -3.65 15.96
CA MET A 314 46.38 -3.20 15.25
C MET A 314 47.65 -3.55 16.07
N LEU A 315 48.64 -4.15 15.39
CA LEU A 315 49.97 -4.39 15.94
C LEU A 315 50.73 -3.06 16.11
N ASP A 316 51.52 -2.95 17.13
CA ASP A 316 52.21 -1.70 17.54
C ASP A 316 53.14 -1.11 16.46
N ARG A 317 53.63 -1.90 15.52
CA ARG A 317 54.59 -1.47 14.49
C ARG A 317 54.11 -1.79 13.07
N ALA A 318 52.83 -2.19 12.89
CA ALA A 318 52.29 -2.48 11.58
C ALA A 318 51.98 -1.18 10.82
N VAL A 319 52.62 -0.96 9.70
CA VAL A 319 52.20 0.04 8.71
C VAL A 319 50.95 -0.54 8.02
N ALA A 320 49.79 -0.13 8.45
CA ALA A 320 48.57 -0.51 7.74
C ALA A 320 48.60 0.14 6.33
N PRO A 321 48.30 -0.60 5.26
CA PRO A 321 48.24 -0.04 3.90
C PRO A 321 47.24 1.12 3.86
N ALA A 322 47.54 2.17 3.10
CA ALA A 322 46.61 3.29 2.90
C ALA A 322 45.30 2.76 2.31
N GLU A 323 44.19 3.29 2.78
CA GLU A 323 42.91 3.00 2.13
C GLU A 323 42.81 3.78 0.82
N ASP A 324 42.42 3.09 -0.24
CA ASP A 324 42.26 3.69 -1.55
C ASP A 324 40.92 4.48 -1.59
N LEU A 325 41.03 5.78 -1.72
CA LEU A 325 39.88 6.69 -1.84
C LEU A 325 39.40 6.84 -3.29
N SER A 326 40.19 6.32 -4.26
CA SER A 326 39.78 6.37 -5.66
C SER A 326 38.57 5.46 -5.90
N GLY A 327 37.63 5.93 -6.73
CA GLY A 327 36.47 5.13 -7.12
C GLY A 327 35.45 4.84 -6.01
N VAL A 328 35.47 5.60 -4.91
CA VAL A 328 34.41 5.49 -3.87
C VAL A 328 33.02 5.76 -4.46
N ASP A 329 32.92 6.79 -5.29
CA ASP A 329 31.64 7.18 -5.90
C ASP A 329 31.15 6.07 -6.85
N ASP A 330 32.04 5.53 -7.70
CA ASP A 330 31.71 4.40 -8.61
C ASP A 330 31.24 3.16 -7.85
N LYS A 331 31.90 2.84 -6.72
CA LYS A 331 31.50 1.71 -5.87
C LYS A 331 30.11 1.93 -5.27
N VAL A 332 29.82 3.13 -4.81
CA VAL A 332 28.50 3.48 -4.24
C VAL A 332 27.42 3.41 -5.32
N GLU A 333 27.66 3.97 -6.50
CA GLU A 333 26.73 3.91 -7.62
C GLU A 333 26.43 2.47 -8.05
N LEU A 334 27.48 1.64 -8.19
CA LEU A 334 27.31 0.23 -8.51
C LEU A 334 26.49 -0.52 -7.44
N TYR A 335 26.77 -0.25 -6.17
CA TYR A 335 26.03 -0.84 -5.07
C TYR A 335 24.57 -0.40 -5.07
N GLN A 336 24.28 0.89 -5.28
CA GLN A 336 22.94 1.44 -5.38
C GLN A 336 22.17 0.86 -6.58
N ALA A 337 22.83 0.72 -7.74
CA ALA A 337 22.24 0.11 -8.92
C ALA A 337 21.85 -1.36 -8.69
N LYS A 338 22.72 -2.15 -8.05
CA LYS A 338 22.42 -3.54 -7.67
C LYS A 338 21.27 -3.63 -6.68
N GLN A 339 21.24 -2.75 -5.66
CA GLN A 339 20.16 -2.68 -4.70
C GLN A 339 18.82 -2.31 -5.35
N LYS A 340 18.85 -1.32 -6.27
CA LYS A 340 17.69 -0.94 -7.04
C LYS A 340 17.14 -2.12 -7.83
N GLN A 341 17.98 -2.77 -8.65
CA GLN A 341 17.60 -3.91 -9.47
C GLN A 341 16.99 -5.06 -8.62
N TYR A 342 17.63 -5.41 -7.50
CA TYR A 342 17.13 -6.44 -6.58
C TYR A 342 15.79 -6.07 -5.97
N THR A 343 15.64 -4.82 -5.53
CA THR A 343 14.43 -4.34 -4.87
C THR A 343 13.27 -4.27 -5.85
N ASP A 344 13.50 -3.71 -7.04
CA ASP A 344 12.49 -3.53 -8.07
C ASP A 344 12.01 -4.88 -8.61
N SER A 345 12.92 -5.83 -8.84
CA SER A 345 12.55 -7.18 -9.27
C SER A 345 11.75 -7.94 -8.21
N ARG A 346 12.17 -7.88 -6.93
CA ARG A 346 11.45 -8.55 -5.83
C ARG A 346 10.04 -8.00 -5.61
N ARG A 347 9.81 -6.74 -5.93
CA ARG A 347 8.51 -6.05 -5.75
C ARG A 347 7.68 -6.02 -7.01
N ALA A 348 8.21 -6.53 -8.12
CA ALA A 348 7.61 -6.35 -9.44
C ALA A 348 7.24 -4.88 -9.67
N ALA A 349 8.17 -3.96 -9.32
CA ALA A 349 7.98 -2.53 -9.45
C ALA A 349 7.82 -2.15 -10.92
N ILE A 350 6.86 -1.29 -11.22
CA ILE A 350 6.60 -0.78 -12.57
C ILE A 350 6.51 0.72 -12.51
N ASP A 351 7.17 1.38 -13.44
CA ASP A 351 6.94 2.80 -13.71
C ASP A 351 5.62 2.93 -14.46
N LEU A 352 4.65 3.55 -13.83
CA LEU A 352 3.32 3.76 -14.40
C LEU A 352 3.25 4.99 -15.30
N GLY A 353 4.27 5.87 -15.26
CA GLY A 353 4.40 7.00 -16.16
C GLY A 353 3.20 7.94 -16.15
N PHE A 354 2.66 8.27 -14.99
CA PHE A 354 1.50 9.16 -14.91
C PHE A 354 1.81 10.56 -15.43
N GLU A 355 0.84 11.13 -16.13
CA GLU A 355 0.91 12.48 -16.70
C GLU A 355 -0.02 13.46 -15.96
N SER A 356 0.21 14.76 -16.18
CA SER A 356 -0.69 15.81 -15.66
C SER A 356 -2.07 15.67 -16.30
N GLY A 357 -3.11 15.65 -15.47
CA GLY A 357 -4.50 15.44 -15.87
C GLY A 357 -5.00 14.01 -15.66
N ASP A 358 -4.12 13.01 -15.45
CA ASP A 358 -4.53 11.66 -15.16
C ASP A 358 -5.35 11.59 -13.86
N LEU A 359 -6.42 10.82 -13.89
CA LEU A 359 -7.26 10.55 -12.71
C LEU A 359 -6.75 9.31 -11.98
N VAL A 360 -6.33 9.51 -10.75
CA VAL A 360 -5.80 8.45 -9.89
C VAL A 360 -6.62 8.32 -8.60
N ARG A 361 -6.65 7.12 -8.03
CA ARG A 361 -7.18 6.87 -6.68
C ARG A 361 -6.03 6.61 -5.73
N VAL A 362 -5.99 7.34 -4.64
CA VAL A 362 -4.94 7.19 -3.62
C VAL A 362 -5.33 6.10 -2.64
N LYS A 363 -4.45 5.11 -2.47
CA LYS A 363 -4.62 4.07 -1.46
C LYS A 363 -4.48 4.68 -0.06
N GLN A 364 -5.46 4.43 0.81
CA GLN A 364 -5.40 4.86 2.20
C GLN A 364 -4.50 3.92 3.02
N PHE A 365 -3.44 4.45 3.62
CA PHE A 365 -2.42 3.67 4.31
C PHE A 365 -2.75 3.37 5.78
N THR A 366 -3.56 4.18 6.43
CA THR A 366 -4.10 3.83 7.73
C THR A 366 -5.03 2.63 7.57
N PRO A 367 -4.91 1.59 8.43
CA PRO A 367 -5.89 0.52 8.43
C PRO A 367 -7.27 1.17 8.50
N ALA A 368 -8.04 1.05 7.43
CA ALA A 368 -9.35 1.65 7.39
C ALA A 368 -10.13 1.10 8.59
N ALA A 369 -10.59 1.97 9.48
CA ALA A 369 -11.57 1.59 10.47
C ALA A 369 -12.71 0.88 9.72
N LYS A 370 -13.29 -0.16 10.33
CA LYS A 370 -14.39 -0.90 9.70
C LYS A 370 -15.41 0.10 9.14
N GLY A 371 -15.70 0.03 7.85
CA GLY A 371 -16.62 0.94 7.16
C GLY A 371 -15.97 2.10 6.39
N ARG A 372 -14.65 2.25 6.36
CA ARG A 372 -13.97 3.25 5.50
C ARG A 372 -13.48 2.62 4.18
N SER A 373 -13.52 3.40 3.12
CA SER A 373 -13.03 3.02 1.80
C SER A 373 -11.50 2.81 1.79
N ARG A 374 -11.03 1.86 0.99
CA ARG A 374 -9.58 1.58 0.83
C ARG A 374 -8.87 2.58 -0.06
N PHE A 375 -9.59 3.16 -0.99
CA PHE A 375 -9.09 4.15 -1.95
C PHE A 375 -9.86 5.46 -1.80
N SER A 376 -9.24 6.55 -2.21
CA SER A 376 -9.90 7.86 -2.33
C SER A 376 -10.87 7.88 -3.51
N GLU A 377 -11.72 8.91 -3.57
CA GLU A 377 -12.32 9.33 -4.83
C GLU A 377 -11.23 9.66 -5.86
N PRO A 378 -11.54 9.63 -7.18
CA PRO A 378 -10.60 10.02 -8.21
C PRO A 378 -10.11 11.46 -7.99
N VAL A 379 -8.80 11.65 -8.04
CA VAL A 379 -8.12 12.96 -7.93
C VAL A 379 -7.23 13.14 -9.15
N ALA A 380 -7.19 14.34 -9.70
CA ALA A 380 -6.34 14.60 -10.85
C ALA A 380 -4.88 14.87 -10.44
N ILE A 381 -3.95 14.37 -11.24
CA ILE A 381 -2.53 14.73 -11.11
C ILE A 381 -2.33 16.15 -11.66
N GLN A 382 -1.80 17.03 -10.82
CA GLN A 382 -1.47 18.40 -11.23
C GLN A 382 -0.09 18.48 -11.89
N SER A 383 0.91 17.87 -11.27
CA SER A 383 2.29 17.90 -11.76
C SER A 383 3.13 16.81 -11.12
N GLN A 384 4.19 16.41 -11.80
CA GLN A 384 5.25 15.60 -11.22
C GLN A 384 6.24 16.51 -10.47
N ILE A 385 6.48 16.22 -9.18
CA ILE A 385 7.39 16.98 -8.32
C ILE A 385 8.80 16.35 -8.35
N ALA A 386 8.86 15.04 -8.39
CA ALA A 386 10.10 14.24 -8.43
C ALA A 386 9.78 12.89 -9.09
N PRO A 387 10.80 12.07 -9.43
CA PRO A 387 10.57 10.72 -9.94
C PRO A 387 9.57 9.96 -9.05
N ASN A 388 8.50 9.45 -9.64
CA ASN A 388 7.41 8.73 -8.97
C ASN A 388 6.69 9.50 -7.84
N THR A 389 6.79 10.83 -7.82
CA THR A 389 6.16 11.68 -6.82
C THR A 389 5.34 12.77 -7.51
N TYR A 390 4.04 12.82 -7.21
CA TYR A 390 3.09 13.69 -7.91
C TYR A 390 2.34 14.57 -6.94
N ARG A 391 2.01 15.78 -7.40
CA ARG A 391 1.07 16.68 -6.74
C ARG A 391 -0.33 16.37 -7.25
N LEU A 392 -1.26 16.22 -6.33
CA LEU A 392 -2.67 15.97 -6.62
C LEU A 392 -3.50 17.23 -6.42
N SER A 393 -4.64 17.31 -7.11
CA SER A 393 -5.60 18.42 -7.01
C SER A 393 -6.30 18.47 -5.66
#